data_7b3734f837aad92bfeb61a7c2f576be6
#
_entry.id   7b3734f837aad92bfeb61a7c2f576be6
#
_cell.length_a   1.000
_cell.length_b   1.000
_cell.length_c   1.000
_cell.angle_alpha   90.00
_cell.angle_beta   90.00
_cell.angle_gamma   90.00
#
_symmetry.space_group_name_H-M   'P 1'
#
loop_
_entity.id
_entity.type
_entity.pdbx_description
1 polymer ?
#
loop_
_entity_poly.entity_id
_entity_poly.type
_entity_poly.pdbx_seq_one_letter_code
_entity_poly.pdbx_strand_id
1 'polypeptide(L)'
;MSKSMVGLVLVFGIIVSQVVPANAQRSVLGYWKTGGLGMINEVNTTTGQTKNRRGQMFSYTFAADGTYTFVGYMESTMFGCTTGLFNEINGRYTVEGTTIFLNPSRDFWKNTYSCYPNSNKAQTKVPTKKSLEFGFKRDEYGKDFICLSDAGVETCYRREKE
;
A
#
# COMPACT_ATOMS: atom_id res chain seq x y z
N MET A 1 3.39 -36.02 69.43
CA MET A 1 2.63 -34.86 68.93
C MET A 1 3.50 -34.18 67.88
N SER A 2 3.25 -34.52 66.60
CA SER A 2 4.01 -33.97 65.44
C SER A 2 3.08 -33.01 64.67
N LYS A 3 3.45 -31.73 64.56
CA LYS A 3 2.70 -30.72 63.80
C LYS A 3 3.28 -30.66 62.42
N SER A 4 2.52 -31.18 61.43
CA SER A 4 2.80 -30.95 60.00
C SER A 4 2.44 -29.54 59.58
N MET A 5 3.45 -28.78 59.14
CA MET A 5 3.31 -27.48 58.51
C MET A 5 3.14 -27.69 56.99
N VAL A 6 1.94 -27.46 56.49
CA VAL A 6 1.64 -27.45 55.02
C VAL A 6 2.00 -26.07 54.47
N GLY A 7 3.08 -26.00 53.71
CA GLY A 7 3.51 -24.80 53.01
C GLY A 7 2.64 -24.56 51.73
N LEU A 8 1.88 -23.50 51.72
CA LEU A 8 1.11 -23.02 50.56
C LEU A 8 2.04 -22.27 49.57
N VAL A 9 2.39 -22.91 48.48
CA VAL A 9 3.16 -22.28 47.39
C VAL A 9 2.19 -21.51 46.47
N LEU A 10 2.18 -20.18 46.60
CA LEU A 10 1.49 -19.25 45.70
C LEU A 10 2.32 -19.11 44.43
N VAL A 11 1.88 -19.75 43.32
CA VAL A 11 2.43 -19.53 41.98
C VAL A 11 1.83 -18.24 41.42
N PHE A 12 2.61 -17.15 41.44
CA PHE A 12 2.29 -15.92 40.74
C PHE A 12 2.53 -16.13 39.24
N GLY A 13 1.46 -16.34 38.48
CA GLY A 13 1.50 -16.35 37.02
C GLY A 13 1.77 -14.93 36.50
N ILE A 14 2.97 -14.69 36.00
CA ILE A 14 3.33 -13.43 35.31
C ILE A 14 2.65 -13.46 33.93
N ILE A 15 1.54 -12.71 33.76
CA ILE A 15 0.94 -12.44 32.47
C ILE A 15 1.84 -11.41 31.79
N VAL A 16 2.73 -11.87 30.91
CA VAL A 16 3.50 -10.99 30.02
C VAL A 16 2.54 -10.49 28.94
N SER A 17 1.88 -9.35 29.21
CA SER A 17 1.17 -8.60 28.18
C SER A 17 2.21 -8.12 27.17
N GLN A 18 2.20 -8.68 25.98
CA GLN A 18 3.01 -8.19 24.86
C GLN A 18 2.47 -6.83 24.45
N VAL A 19 3.09 -5.78 24.95
CA VAL A 19 2.83 -4.40 24.51
C VAL A 19 3.39 -4.28 23.10
N VAL A 20 2.52 -4.40 22.09
CA VAL A 20 2.85 -4.06 20.69
C VAL A 20 3.29 -2.59 20.71
N PRO A 21 4.49 -2.26 20.23
CA PRO A 21 4.98 -0.88 20.30
C PRO A 21 4.10 0.00 19.43
N ALA A 22 3.33 0.89 20.05
CA ALA A 22 2.50 1.92 19.41
C ALA A 22 3.27 2.79 18.38
N ASN A 23 4.60 2.75 18.42
CA ASN A 23 5.50 3.45 17.50
C ASN A 23 5.50 2.88 16.08
N ALA A 24 5.30 1.59 15.88
CA ALA A 24 5.31 0.97 14.55
C ALA A 24 4.09 1.44 13.72
N GLN A 25 2.92 1.52 14.34
CA GLN A 25 1.70 1.99 13.65
C GLN A 25 1.79 3.47 13.28
N ARG A 26 2.39 4.32 14.13
CA ARG A 26 2.60 5.75 13.81
C ARG A 26 3.56 5.98 12.65
N SER A 27 4.48 5.08 12.41
CA SER A 27 5.48 5.22 11.35
C SER A 27 4.91 4.99 9.95
N VAL A 28 3.90 4.12 9.79
CA VAL A 28 3.27 3.83 8.48
C VAL A 28 2.25 4.89 8.08
N LEU A 29 1.76 5.73 9.02
CA LEU A 29 0.75 6.76 8.76
C LEU A 29 1.17 7.72 7.64
N GLY A 30 0.21 8.13 6.83
CA GLY A 30 0.36 9.15 5.80
C GLY A 30 0.14 8.65 4.39
N TYR A 31 0.45 9.50 3.42
CA TYR A 31 0.30 9.25 2.00
C TYR A 31 1.64 8.85 1.37
N TRP A 32 1.66 7.69 0.75
CA TRP A 32 2.83 7.07 0.15
C TRP A 32 2.57 6.77 -1.31
N LYS A 33 3.49 7.17 -2.21
CA LYS A 33 3.29 7.09 -3.65
C LYS A 33 4.53 6.58 -4.38
N THR A 34 4.33 5.79 -5.42
CA THR A 34 5.38 5.39 -6.36
C THR A 34 4.89 5.54 -7.80
N GLY A 35 5.85 5.68 -8.72
CA GLY A 35 5.55 5.91 -10.13
C GLY A 35 5.05 7.32 -10.44
N GLY A 36 4.60 7.51 -11.66
CA GLY A 36 4.05 8.76 -12.18
C GLY A 36 3.27 8.52 -13.46
N LEU A 37 2.26 9.35 -13.67
CA LEU A 37 1.54 9.39 -14.95
C LEU A 37 2.40 10.19 -15.92
N GLY A 38 2.64 9.63 -17.10
CA GLY A 38 3.48 10.25 -18.12
C GLY A 38 2.91 11.55 -18.62
N MET A 39 3.27 12.65 -17.97
CA MET A 39 2.95 14.00 -18.44
C MET A 39 3.89 14.47 -19.56
N ILE A 40 4.93 13.70 -19.88
CA ILE A 40 5.96 14.12 -20.83
C ILE A 40 5.67 13.46 -22.17
N ASN A 41 5.22 14.26 -23.12
CA ASN A 41 5.38 13.91 -24.53
C ASN A 41 6.87 14.10 -24.85
N GLU A 42 7.66 13.03 -24.79
CA GLU A 42 8.99 13.06 -25.36
C GLU A 42 8.81 13.19 -26.88
N VAL A 43 9.07 14.37 -27.38
CA VAL A 43 9.16 14.63 -28.81
C VAL A 43 10.62 14.45 -29.19
N ASN A 44 10.90 13.51 -30.10
CA ASN A 44 12.20 13.46 -30.75
C ASN A 44 12.34 14.72 -31.61
N THR A 45 13.15 15.69 -31.16
CA THR A 45 13.32 16.99 -31.82
C THR A 45 13.91 16.89 -33.23
N THR A 46 14.53 15.75 -33.56
CA THR A 46 15.12 15.48 -34.87
C THR A 46 14.11 14.86 -35.84
N THR A 47 13.23 13.99 -35.37
CA THR A 47 12.29 13.23 -36.24
C THR A 47 10.85 13.70 -36.08
N GLY A 48 10.53 14.54 -35.09
CA GLY A 48 9.17 14.97 -34.78
C GLY A 48 8.28 13.88 -34.18
N GLN A 49 8.83 12.66 -33.99
CA GLN A 49 8.06 11.55 -33.43
C GLN A 49 7.80 11.75 -31.95
N THR A 50 6.54 11.60 -31.54
CA THR A 50 6.13 11.57 -30.14
C THR A 50 6.18 10.16 -29.60
N LYS A 51 6.85 9.97 -28.44
CA LYS A 51 6.81 8.71 -27.73
C LYS A 51 5.41 8.50 -27.14
N ASN A 52 4.87 7.31 -27.29
CA ASN A 52 3.59 6.94 -26.70
C ASN A 52 3.62 7.17 -25.18
N ARG A 53 2.57 7.81 -24.65
CA ARG A 53 2.40 7.99 -23.20
C ARG A 53 2.27 6.63 -22.53
N ARG A 54 3.09 6.40 -21.53
CA ARG A 54 2.96 5.29 -20.60
C ARG A 54 3.20 5.82 -19.21
N GLY A 55 2.33 5.44 -18.29
CA GLY A 55 2.47 5.84 -16.91
C GLY A 55 1.85 4.80 -15.99
N GLN A 56 2.45 4.65 -14.82
CA GLN A 56 1.86 3.89 -13.73
C GLN A 56 2.08 4.64 -12.42
N MET A 57 1.07 4.65 -11.60
CA MET A 57 1.10 5.26 -10.28
C MET A 57 0.42 4.32 -9.30
N PHE A 58 1.07 4.09 -8.19
CA PHE A 58 0.48 3.36 -7.07
C PHE A 58 0.64 4.19 -5.81
N SER A 59 -0.38 4.17 -4.96
CA SER A 59 -0.32 4.87 -3.68
C SER A 59 -1.04 4.11 -2.58
N TYR A 60 -0.56 4.32 -1.36
CA TYR A 60 -1.23 3.92 -0.13
C TYR A 60 -1.44 5.15 0.74
N THR A 61 -2.64 5.27 1.30
CA THR A 61 -2.94 6.18 2.40
C THR A 61 -3.26 5.33 3.62
N PHE A 62 -2.51 5.50 4.70
CA PHE A 62 -2.79 4.86 5.99
C PHE A 62 -3.23 5.94 6.97
N ALA A 63 -4.48 5.89 7.40
CA ALA A 63 -5.07 6.87 8.31
C ALA A 63 -4.95 6.42 9.78
N ALA A 64 -4.97 7.38 10.70
CA ALA A 64 -4.81 7.14 12.14
C ALA A 64 -5.97 6.35 12.76
N ASP A 65 -7.13 6.33 12.12
CA ASP A 65 -8.31 5.57 12.54
C ASP A 65 -8.24 4.07 12.16
N GLY A 66 -7.12 3.63 11.58
CA GLY A 66 -6.91 2.25 11.14
C GLY A 66 -7.54 1.94 9.77
N THR A 67 -7.97 2.95 9.03
CA THR A 67 -8.41 2.76 7.64
C THR A 67 -7.24 2.93 6.66
N TYR A 68 -7.35 2.27 5.51
CA TYR A 68 -6.42 2.49 4.40
C TYR A 68 -7.15 2.60 3.07
N THR A 69 -6.49 3.29 2.14
CA THR A 69 -6.86 3.33 0.73
C THR A 69 -5.63 3.00 -0.10
N PHE A 70 -5.77 2.06 -1.01
CA PHE A 70 -4.82 1.82 -2.09
C PHE A 70 -5.41 2.34 -3.39
N VAL A 71 -4.61 3.06 -4.18
CA VAL A 71 -4.96 3.47 -5.54
C VAL A 71 -3.88 3.02 -6.49
N GLY A 72 -4.28 2.28 -7.52
CA GLY A 72 -3.46 1.91 -8.66
C GLY A 72 -4.01 2.55 -9.93
N TYR A 73 -3.15 3.18 -10.72
CA TYR A 73 -3.50 3.68 -12.03
C TYR A 73 -2.39 3.36 -13.03
N MET A 74 -2.78 2.79 -14.16
CA MET A 74 -1.89 2.54 -15.29
C MET A 74 -2.52 3.08 -16.55
N GLU A 75 -1.72 3.73 -17.40
CA GLU A 75 -2.17 4.20 -18.70
C GLU A 75 -1.14 3.87 -19.78
N SER A 76 -1.63 3.64 -20.99
CA SER A 76 -0.82 3.46 -22.18
C SER A 76 -1.54 4.07 -23.38
N THR A 77 -0.83 4.89 -24.13
CA THR A 77 -1.35 5.49 -25.38
C THR A 77 -0.58 4.88 -26.54
N MET A 78 -1.33 4.35 -27.52
CA MET A 78 -0.79 3.84 -28.78
C MET A 78 -1.66 4.37 -29.92
N PHE A 79 -1.02 4.93 -30.96
CA PHE A 79 -1.73 5.48 -32.14
C PHE A 79 -2.85 6.48 -31.76
N GLY A 80 -2.62 7.32 -30.77
CA GLY A 80 -3.61 8.30 -30.29
C GLY A 80 -4.71 7.72 -29.39
N CYS A 81 -4.78 6.40 -29.19
CA CYS A 81 -5.74 5.74 -28.32
C CYS A 81 -5.14 5.47 -26.95
N THR A 82 -5.78 5.96 -25.89
CA THR A 82 -5.36 5.74 -24.51
C THR A 82 -6.20 4.65 -23.86
N THR A 83 -5.52 3.68 -23.28
CA THR A 83 -6.11 2.68 -22.38
C THR A 83 -5.71 3.02 -20.96
N GLY A 84 -6.68 3.13 -20.05
CA GLY A 84 -6.47 3.35 -18.63
C GLY A 84 -7.03 2.20 -17.80
N LEU A 85 -6.28 1.81 -16.77
CA LEU A 85 -6.71 0.87 -15.75
C LEU A 85 -6.61 1.57 -14.38
N PHE A 86 -7.74 1.70 -13.71
CA PHE A 86 -7.85 2.24 -12.36
C PHE A 86 -8.28 1.13 -11.40
N ASN A 87 -7.64 1.07 -10.24
CA ASN A 87 -8.01 0.21 -9.13
C ASN A 87 -8.00 1.02 -7.83
N GLU A 88 -9.05 0.89 -7.04
CA GLU A 88 -9.17 1.48 -5.71
C GLU A 88 -9.59 0.41 -4.72
N ILE A 89 -8.79 0.23 -3.66
CA ILE A 89 -9.09 -0.70 -2.59
C ILE A 89 -9.17 0.08 -1.29
N ASN A 90 -10.27 -0.07 -0.58
CA ASN A 90 -10.51 0.54 0.71
C ASN A 90 -10.71 -0.54 1.78
N GLY A 91 -10.25 -0.30 3.00
CA GLY A 91 -10.41 -1.25 4.08
C GLY A 91 -9.79 -0.78 5.40
N ARG A 92 -9.55 -1.74 6.27
CA ARG A 92 -8.85 -1.53 7.54
C ARG A 92 -7.50 -2.21 7.52
N TYR A 93 -6.56 -1.67 8.29
CA TYR A 93 -5.24 -2.25 8.47
C TYR A 93 -4.88 -2.38 9.94
N THR A 94 -4.01 -3.34 10.24
CA THR A 94 -3.30 -3.46 11.52
C THR A 94 -1.82 -3.65 11.25
N VAL A 95 -0.98 -3.31 12.22
CA VAL A 95 0.48 -3.47 12.13
C VAL A 95 0.94 -4.32 13.29
N GLU A 96 1.66 -5.40 12.97
CA GLU A 96 2.27 -6.29 13.96
C GLU A 96 3.75 -6.47 13.59
N GLY A 97 4.64 -5.97 14.45
CA GLY A 97 6.08 -5.97 14.16
C GLY A 97 6.41 -5.22 12.87
N THR A 98 6.91 -5.92 11.86
CA THR A 98 7.24 -5.42 10.52
C THR A 98 6.21 -5.80 9.46
N THR A 99 5.02 -6.23 9.86
CA THR A 99 3.99 -6.70 8.94
C THR A 99 2.74 -5.82 9.04
N ILE A 100 2.22 -5.39 7.89
CA ILE A 100 0.93 -4.72 7.75
C ILE A 100 -0.07 -5.75 7.26
N PHE A 101 -1.14 -5.95 8.02
CA PHE A 101 -2.28 -6.79 7.62
C PHE A 101 -3.38 -5.90 7.04
N LEU A 102 -3.73 -6.14 5.78
CA LEU A 102 -4.76 -5.43 5.05
C LEU A 102 -6.03 -6.26 5.02
N ASN A 103 -7.13 -5.69 5.54
CA ASN A 103 -8.46 -6.28 5.51
C ASN A 103 -9.39 -5.39 4.66
N PRO A 104 -9.42 -5.58 3.34
CA PRO A 104 -10.20 -4.75 2.44
C PRO A 104 -11.69 -5.02 2.58
N SER A 105 -12.48 -3.95 2.47
CA SER A 105 -13.95 -3.98 2.43
C SER A 105 -14.51 -3.72 1.02
N ARG A 106 -13.71 -3.10 0.14
CA ARG A 106 -14.07 -2.79 -1.24
C ARG A 106 -12.85 -2.92 -2.14
N ASP A 107 -13.03 -3.49 -3.33
CA ASP A 107 -12.03 -3.58 -4.40
C ASP A 107 -12.71 -3.18 -5.72
N PHE A 108 -12.52 -1.91 -6.12
CA PHE A 108 -13.14 -1.33 -7.31
C PHE A 108 -12.13 -1.22 -8.44
N TRP A 109 -12.57 -1.61 -9.64
CA TRP A 109 -11.80 -1.58 -10.88
C TRP A 109 -12.53 -0.82 -11.97
N LYS A 110 -11.78 -0.06 -12.77
CA LYS A 110 -12.33 0.63 -13.94
C LYS A 110 -11.32 0.57 -15.10
N ASN A 111 -11.75 0.06 -16.24
CA ASN A 111 -11.02 0.09 -17.50
C ASN A 111 -11.62 1.17 -18.40
N THR A 112 -10.76 1.96 -19.05
CA THR A 112 -11.18 3.00 -19.98
C THR A 112 -10.41 2.89 -21.29
N TYR A 113 -11.11 3.14 -22.39
CA TYR A 113 -10.58 3.12 -23.75
C TYR A 113 -11.04 4.38 -24.48
N SER A 114 -10.11 5.30 -24.79
CA SER A 114 -10.47 6.60 -25.37
C SER A 114 -11.07 6.48 -26.78
N CYS A 115 -10.56 5.54 -27.59
CA CYS A 115 -11.08 5.30 -28.96
C CYS A 115 -12.32 4.41 -28.99
N TYR A 116 -12.62 3.68 -27.93
CA TYR A 116 -13.76 2.76 -27.83
C TYR A 116 -14.51 2.94 -26.52
N PRO A 117 -15.16 4.11 -26.29
CA PRO A 117 -15.80 4.41 -25.00
C PRO A 117 -16.86 3.40 -24.56
N ASN A 118 -17.54 2.77 -25.52
CA ASN A 118 -18.55 1.73 -25.28
C ASN A 118 -17.94 0.44 -24.69
N SER A 119 -16.62 0.27 -24.76
CA SER A 119 -15.87 -0.84 -24.13
C SER A 119 -15.44 -0.54 -22.70
N ASN A 120 -15.70 0.66 -22.20
CA ASN A 120 -15.39 1.02 -20.82
C ASN A 120 -16.17 0.13 -19.86
N LYS A 121 -15.49 -0.39 -18.84
CA LYS A 121 -16.06 -1.28 -17.84
C LYS A 121 -15.65 -0.83 -16.44
N ALA A 122 -16.59 -0.92 -15.50
CA ALA A 122 -16.33 -0.77 -14.10
C ALA A 122 -16.94 -1.96 -13.34
N GLN A 123 -16.23 -2.47 -12.34
CA GLN A 123 -16.68 -3.60 -11.54
C GLN A 123 -16.11 -3.52 -10.12
N THR A 124 -16.86 -4.05 -9.17
CA THR A 124 -16.36 -4.33 -7.82
C THR A 124 -16.07 -5.82 -7.73
N LYS A 125 -14.87 -6.16 -7.29
CA LYS A 125 -14.44 -7.55 -7.08
C LYS A 125 -14.61 -7.93 -5.61
N VAL A 126 -14.58 -9.22 -5.33
CA VAL A 126 -14.50 -9.72 -3.97
C VAL A 126 -13.13 -9.36 -3.41
N PRO A 127 -13.07 -8.62 -2.28
CA PRO A 127 -11.81 -8.20 -1.71
C PRO A 127 -11.01 -9.39 -1.14
N THR A 128 -9.69 -9.37 -1.29
CA THR A 128 -8.79 -10.38 -0.75
C THR A 128 -7.88 -9.80 0.31
N LYS A 129 -7.85 -10.40 1.49
CA LYS A 129 -6.93 -10.04 2.58
C LYS A 129 -5.48 -10.23 2.14
N LYS A 130 -4.61 -9.34 2.57
CA LYS A 130 -3.17 -9.39 2.30
C LYS A 130 -2.36 -9.09 3.55
N SER A 131 -1.15 -9.65 3.60
CA SER A 131 -0.10 -9.23 4.54
C SER A 131 1.09 -8.72 3.74
N LEU A 132 1.64 -7.58 4.14
CA LEU A 132 2.78 -6.95 3.50
C LEU A 132 3.88 -6.78 4.55
N GLU A 133 5.07 -7.28 4.28
CA GLU A 133 6.24 -6.90 5.07
C GLU A 133 6.63 -5.47 4.71
N PHE A 134 7.07 -4.69 5.70
CA PHE A 134 7.47 -3.31 5.44
C PHE A 134 8.80 -2.95 6.09
N GLY A 135 9.49 -2.00 5.46
CA GLY A 135 10.68 -1.34 5.99
C GLY A 135 10.69 0.13 5.57
N PHE A 136 11.48 0.94 6.29
CA PHE A 136 11.67 2.35 5.94
C PHE A 136 13.05 2.55 5.37
N LYS A 137 13.16 3.40 4.35
CA LYS A 137 14.40 3.86 3.74
C LYS A 137 14.36 5.37 3.62
N ARG A 138 15.53 6.00 3.66
CA ARG A 138 15.71 7.42 3.35
C ARG A 138 16.73 7.55 2.25
N ASP A 139 16.43 8.38 1.24
CA ASP A 139 17.37 8.64 0.15
C ASP A 139 18.42 9.70 0.55
N GLU A 140 19.38 9.93 -0.35
CA GLU A 140 20.44 10.92 -0.18
C GLU A 140 19.93 12.38 -0.10
N TYR A 141 18.69 12.63 -0.56
CA TYR A 141 18.01 13.92 -0.47
C TYR A 141 17.14 14.06 0.77
N GLY A 142 17.20 13.10 1.72
CA GLY A 142 16.45 13.11 2.96
C GLY A 142 14.96 12.77 2.81
N LYS A 143 14.54 12.18 1.69
CA LYS A 143 13.15 11.77 1.47
C LYS A 143 12.89 10.41 2.08
N ASP A 144 11.76 10.28 2.76
CA ASP A 144 11.35 9.04 3.41
C ASP A 144 10.57 8.15 2.43
N PHE A 145 10.87 6.85 2.50
CA PHE A 145 10.19 5.80 1.76
C PHE A 145 9.70 4.72 2.71
N ILE A 146 8.53 4.16 2.40
CA ILE A 146 8.10 2.86 2.89
C ILE A 146 8.29 1.84 1.77
N CYS A 147 9.00 0.76 2.04
CA CYS A 147 9.15 -0.34 1.09
C CYS A 147 8.25 -1.48 1.56
N LEU A 148 7.33 -1.91 0.70
CA LEU A 148 6.35 -2.95 0.96
C LEU A 148 6.72 -4.18 0.14
N SER A 149 6.74 -5.36 0.76
CA SER A 149 7.01 -6.63 0.10
C SER A 149 5.76 -7.49 0.09
N ASP A 150 5.34 -7.92 -1.09
CA ASP A 150 4.25 -8.85 -1.35
C ASP A 150 4.82 -10.06 -2.11
N ALA A 151 4.72 -11.26 -1.53
CA ALA A 151 5.23 -12.51 -2.12
C ALA A 151 6.70 -12.42 -2.61
N GLY A 152 7.57 -11.70 -1.87
CA GLY A 152 8.98 -11.54 -2.21
C GLY A 152 9.30 -10.44 -3.22
N VAL A 153 8.31 -9.71 -3.71
CA VAL A 153 8.50 -8.53 -4.57
C VAL A 153 8.42 -7.26 -3.73
N GLU A 154 9.54 -6.56 -3.59
CA GLU A 154 9.62 -5.27 -2.87
C GLU A 154 9.29 -4.11 -3.80
N THR A 155 8.42 -3.21 -3.34
CA THR A 155 8.13 -1.92 -3.99
C THR A 155 8.25 -0.80 -2.96
N CYS A 156 9.02 0.24 -3.27
CA CYS A 156 9.20 1.38 -2.39
C CYS A 156 8.32 2.57 -2.82
N TYR A 157 7.66 3.17 -1.85
CA TYR A 157 6.74 4.30 -2.01
C TYR A 157 7.31 5.49 -1.25
N ARG A 158 7.42 6.65 -1.91
CA ARG A 158 7.88 7.88 -1.30
C ARG A 158 6.76 8.51 -0.47
N ARG A 159 7.11 9.07 0.69
CA ARG A 159 6.18 9.89 1.47
C ARG A 159 5.91 11.19 0.73
N GLU A 160 4.64 11.48 0.52
CA GLU A 160 4.19 12.78 -0.01
C GLU A 160 3.56 13.60 1.13
N LYS A 161 3.66 14.93 1.00
CA LYS A 161 2.90 15.83 1.88
C LYS A 161 1.47 15.90 1.34
N GLU A 162 0.51 15.80 2.23
CA GLU A 162 -0.88 16.14 1.95
C GLU A 162 -1.02 17.63 1.66
#